data_db017d059599cdbc95ccb182fdf04349
#
_entry.id   db017d059599cdbc95ccb182fdf04349
#
_cell.length_a   1.000
_cell.length_b   1.000
_cell.length_c   1.000
_cell.angle_alpha   90.00
_cell.angle_beta   90.00
_cell.angle_gamma   90.00
#
_symmetry.space_group_name_H-M   'P 1'
#
loop_
_entity.id
_entity.type
_entity.pdbx_description
1 polymer ?
#
loop_
_entity_poly.entity_id
_entity_poly.type
_entity_poly.pdbx_seq_one_letter_code
_entity_poly.pdbx_strand_id
1 'polypeptide(L)'
;MGRSLTPPDTFDYPPLDPATVKVQPEGLTVEQSWVLDLYTLFHSRDYKAFRIVLPDAAGEERVGHLLVPPGPGPFPAVVAFEILDGPQDVSEGLAKALVDRGYAVARLDRRALDLDHQSDPDAVRATLREGVIDARRMLDWLVTHPKIDPTRIAAAGLSLGSIQALLLTSCDPRIRGGFYALTGGNLPEMFWASTEKPVRRFRDRLMAERGWTTREQFTAGIRPYTESVDPLTYAASLDPRVIEIATARFDAVIPSDNAQQLWEALGRPRWYKLPCGHYSVFPFFWWTMSRAADHFDRLLAPKAEPAAVGL
;
A
#
# COMPACT_ATOMS: atom_id res chain seq x y z
N MET A 1 -15.52 -3.08 21.62
CA MET A 1 -14.38 -3.70 22.29
C MET A 1 -13.25 -3.72 21.26
N GLY A 2 -12.22 -2.86 21.41
CA GLY A 2 -11.08 -2.85 20.51
C GLY A 2 -10.26 -4.14 20.70
N ARG A 3 -10.15 -4.96 19.69
CA ARG A 3 -9.18 -6.06 19.69
C ARG A 3 -7.79 -5.43 19.76
N SER A 4 -7.01 -5.80 20.77
CA SER A 4 -5.59 -5.50 20.80
C SER A 4 -4.94 -6.23 19.64
N LEU A 5 -4.53 -5.50 18.62
CA LEU A 5 -3.71 -6.03 17.54
C LEU A 5 -2.32 -6.21 18.13
N THR A 6 -1.96 -7.45 18.46
CA THR A 6 -0.55 -7.81 18.61
C THR A 6 -0.02 -7.89 17.18
N PRO A 7 0.96 -7.06 16.80
CA PRO A 7 1.57 -7.16 15.48
C PRO A 7 2.11 -8.59 15.29
N PRO A 8 1.88 -9.22 14.13
CA PRO A 8 2.47 -10.52 13.89
C PRO A 8 4.00 -10.40 13.86
N ASP A 9 4.70 -11.31 14.54
CA ASP A 9 6.17 -11.38 14.61
C ASP A 9 6.85 -11.35 13.23
N THR A 10 6.12 -11.75 12.20
CA THR A 10 6.56 -11.68 10.79
C THR A 10 7.11 -10.31 10.40
N PHE A 11 6.55 -9.23 10.94
CA PHE A 11 6.94 -7.86 10.59
C PHE A 11 7.74 -7.17 11.68
N ASP A 12 8.30 -7.92 12.63
CA ASP A 12 9.19 -7.37 13.65
C ASP A 12 10.49 -6.86 13.03
N TYR A 13 10.94 -5.73 13.55
CA TYR A 13 12.14 -5.04 13.07
C TYR A 13 12.78 -4.23 14.20
N PRO A 14 14.08 -3.97 14.13
CA PRO A 14 14.72 -3.00 15.04
C PRO A 14 14.23 -1.58 14.68
N PRO A 15 13.71 -0.80 15.66
CA PRO A 15 13.23 0.57 15.41
C PRO A 15 14.29 1.43 14.73
N LEU A 16 13.84 2.30 13.84
CA LEU A 16 14.71 3.26 13.19
C LEU A 16 15.01 4.43 14.15
N ASP A 17 16.29 4.82 14.26
CA ASP A 17 16.64 6.12 14.82
C ASP A 17 16.26 7.22 13.81
N PRO A 18 15.29 8.10 14.11
CA PRO A 18 14.86 9.15 13.21
C PRO A 18 15.99 10.10 12.77
N ALA A 19 17.04 10.25 13.60
CA ALA A 19 18.19 11.10 13.28
C ALA A 19 19.04 10.56 12.10
N THR A 20 18.90 9.29 11.75
CA THR A 20 19.62 8.69 10.62
C THR A 20 18.99 9.01 9.26
N VAL A 21 17.76 9.54 9.23
CA VAL A 21 17.06 9.87 7.99
C VAL A 21 17.59 11.16 7.39
N LYS A 22 18.08 11.06 6.16
CA LYS A 22 18.54 12.23 5.39
C LYS A 22 17.34 12.78 4.60
N VAL A 23 17.08 14.07 4.74
CA VAL A 23 15.97 14.77 4.05
C VAL A 23 16.56 15.86 3.18
N GLN A 24 16.20 15.87 1.91
CA GLN A 24 16.65 16.86 0.94
C GLN A 24 15.43 17.43 0.22
N PRO A 25 15.35 18.78 0.02
CA PRO A 25 14.35 19.34 -0.85
C PRO A 25 14.47 18.71 -2.24
N GLU A 26 13.34 18.31 -2.79
CA GLU A 26 13.27 17.75 -4.14
C GLU A 26 12.60 18.78 -5.05
N GLY A 27 13.24 19.07 -6.19
CA GLY A 27 12.56 19.82 -7.24
C GLY A 27 11.37 18.99 -7.73
N LEU A 28 10.29 19.65 -8.08
CA LEU A 28 9.14 19.00 -8.71
C LEU A 28 9.57 18.50 -10.10
N THR A 29 10.26 17.37 -10.16
CA THR A 29 10.54 16.68 -11.42
C THR A 29 9.22 16.07 -11.87
N VAL A 30 8.60 16.72 -12.82
CA VAL A 30 7.53 16.14 -13.61
C VAL A 30 8.20 15.13 -14.55
N GLU A 31 8.28 13.87 -14.15
CA GLU A 31 8.42 12.83 -15.16
C GLU A 31 7.18 12.96 -16.05
N GLN A 32 7.42 13.12 -17.36
CA GLN A 32 6.39 13.48 -18.32
C GLN A 32 5.43 12.29 -18.54
N SER A 33 4.44 12.18 -17.67
CA SER A 33 3.29 11.31 -17.89
C SER A 33 2.12 12.20 -18.36
N TRP A 34 1.55 11.88 -19.51
CA TRP A 34 0.40 12.60 -20.04
C TRP A 34 -0.82 12.56 -19.09
N VAL A 35 -0.92 11.54 -18.24
CA VAL A 35 -1.98 11.42 -17.21
C VAL A 35 -1.77 12.46 -16.13
N LEU A 36 -0.53 12.66 -15.69
CA LEU A 36 -0.16 13.67 -14.69
C LEU A 36 -0.20 15.08 -15.28
N ASP A 37 0.16 15.25 -16.56
CA ASP A 37 0.05 16.53 -17.26
C ASP A 37 -1.40 17.02 -17.35
N LEU A 38 -2.34 16.11 -17.64
CA LEU A 38 -3.77 16.44 -17.65
C LEU A 38 -4.26 16.83 -16.25
N TYR A 39 -3.79 16.14 -15.20
CA TYR A 39 -4.13 16.50 -13.83
C TYR A 39 -3.57 17.86 -13.43
N THR A 40 -2.31 18.15 -13.76
CA THR A 40 -1.64 19.40 -13.40
C THR A 40 -2.19 20.62 -14.11
N LEU A 41 -2.94 20.46 -15.20
CA LEU A 41 -3.67 21.58 -15.85
C LEU A 41 -4.78 22.17 -14.97
N PHE A 42 -5.32 21.37 -14.04
CA PHE A 42 -6.51 21.74 -13.25
C PHE A 42 -6.23 21.87 -11.74
N HIS A 43 -4.99 21.56 -11.28
CA HIS A 43 -4.67 21.49 -9.86
C HIS A 43 -3.41 22.31 -9.54
N SER A 44 -3.38 22.86 -8.33
CA SER A 44 -2.27 23.67 -7.83
C SER A 44 -1.01 22.81 -7.64
N ARG A 45 0.17 23.42 -7.83
CA ARG A 45 1.47 22.80 -7.53
C ARG A 45 2.08 23.35 -6.23
N ASP A 46 1.26 23.87 -5.33
CA ASP A 46 1.70 24.54 -4.11
C ASP A 46 2.05 23.59 -2.96
N TYR A 47 2.70 22.46 -3.25
CA TYR A 47 3.22 21.58 -2.22
C TYR A 47 4.74 21.53 -2.21
N LYS A 48 5.32 21.10 -1.09
CA LYS A 48 6.76 20.85 -0.97
C LYS A 48 7.03 19.37 -1.10
N ALA A 49 8.00 19.03 -1.95
CA ALA A 49 8.49 17.66 -2.10
C ALA A 49 9.88 17.52 -1.46
N PHE A 50 10.09 16.40 -0.81
CA PHE A 50 11.36 16.03 -0.18
C PHE A 50 11.73 14.62 -0.57
N ARG A 51 12.98 14.43 -0.98
CA ARG A 51 13.60 13.12 -1.07
C ARG A 51 14.07 12.73 0.33
N ILE A 52 13.69 11.54 0.76
CA ILE A 52 14.12 10.96 2.02
C ILE A 52 14.99 9.74 1.76
N VAL A 53 16.07 9.58 2.53
CA VAL A 53 16.91 8.39 2.49
C VAL A 53 17.04 7.86 3.91
N LEU A 54 16.67 6.60 4.09
CA LEU A 54 16.71 5.92 5.38
C LEU A 54 17.40 4.55 5.22
N PRO A 55 18.11 4.06 6.25
CA PRO A 55 18.64 2.71 6.22
C PRO A 55 17.52 1.68 6.37
N ASP A 56 17.56 0.58 5.64
CA ASP A 56 16.72 -0.58 5.91
C ASP A 56 17.24 -1.41 7.10
N ALA A 57 16.61 -2.55 7.40
CA ALA A 57 17.00 -3.39 8.52
C ALA A 57 18.41 -3.99 8.38
N ALA A 58 18.94 -4.08 7.17
CA ALA A 58 20.31 -4.52 6.87
C ALA A 58 21.33 -3.36 6.82
N GLY A 59 20.86 -2.11 6.91
CA GLY A 59 21.71 -0.91 6.80
C GLY A 59 21.83 -0.36 5.37
N GLU A 60 21.16 -0.97 4.39
CA GLU A 60 21.16 -0.51 3.01
C GLU A 60 20.25 0.72 2.83
N GLU A 61 20.67 1.65 1.98
CA GLU A 61 19.91 2.88 1.74
C GLU A 61 18.61 2.61 0.99
N ARG A 62 17.50 3.08 1.57
CA ARG A 62 16.18 3.12 0.94
C ARG A 62 15.80 4.55 0.61
N VAL A 63 15.36 4.76 -0.60
CA VAL A 63 14.90 6.07 -1.08
C VAL A 63 13.39 6.14 -0.95
N GLY A 64 12.91 7.32 -0.59
CA GLY A 64 11.50 7.62 -0.56
C GLY A 64 11.22 9.10 -0.76
N HIS A 65 9.96 9.48 -0.73
CA HIS A 65 9.50 10.82 -1.02
C HIS A 65 8.45 11.23 0.02
N LEU A 66 8.52 12.48 0.46
CA LEU A 66 7.50 13.10 1.29
C LEU A 66 6.96 14.34 0.58
N LEU A 67 5.68 14.34 0.30
CA LEU A 67 4.95 15.51 -0.20
C LEU A 67 4.20 16.16 0.97
N VAL A 68 4.35 17.47 1.14
CA VAL A 68 3.74 18.21 2.25
C VAL A 68 2.87 19.34 1.70
N PRO A 69 1.59 19.42 2.08
CA PRO A 69 0.70 20.52 1.67
C PRO A 69 1.21 21.88 2.10
N PRO A 70 0.75 22.98 1.46
CA PRO A 70 1.02 24.32 1.94
C PRO A 70 0.35 24.58 3.31
N GLY A 71 0.96 25.44 4.11
CA GLY A 71 0.40 25.86 5.40
C GLY A 71 1.22 25.42 6.62
N PRO A 72 0.73 25.76 7.82
CA PRO A 72 1.48 25.52 9.07
C PRO A 72 1.53 24.06 9.48
N GLY A 73 0.51 23.24 9.18
CA GLY A 73 0.35 21.88 9.72
C GLY A 73 -0.03 21.90 11.24
N PRO A 74 0.09 20.78 11.96
CA PRO A 74 0.46 19.47 11.44
C PRO A 74 -0.65 18.85 10.55
N PHE A 75 -0.24 18.16 9.50
CA PHE A 75 -1.15 17.56 8.54
C PHE A 75 -1.43 16.09 8.85
N PRO A 76 -2.63 15.56 8.57
CA PRO A 76 -2.83 14.13 8.47
C PRO A 76 -1.95 13.57 7.35
N ALA A 77 -1.55 12.30 7.47
CA ALA A 77 -0.64 11.70 6.50
C ALA A 77 -1.17 10.40 5.93
N VAL A 78 -0.74 10.09 4.70
CA VAL A 78 -0.99 8.81 4.04
C VAL A 78 0.34 8.18 3.63
N VAL A 79 0.55 6.92 4.05
CA VAL A 79 1.64 6.09 3.54
C VAL A 79 1.15 5.39 2.28
N ALA A 80 1.76 5.73 1.15
CA ALA A 80 1.38 5.20 -0.16
C ALA A 80 2.40 4.15 -0.63
N PHE A 81 1.90 3.02 -1.14
CA PHE A 81 2.72 1.93 -1.67
C PHE A 81 2.67 1.87 -3.18
N GLU A 82 3.83 1.56 -3.77
CA GLU A 82 4.05 1.42 -5.20
C GLU A 82 3.44 0.12 -5.77
N ILE A 83 3.12 0.15 -7.06
CA ILE A 83 2.71 -1.03 -7.82
C ILE A 83 3.92 -1.95 -8.10
N LEU A 84 3.67 -3.18 -8.57
CA LEU A 84 4.72 -4.19 -8.82
C LEU A 84 5.74 -3.73 -9.86
N ASP A 85 5.26 -3.19 -10.99
CA ASP A 85 6.08 -2.81 -12.14
C ASP A 85 5.45 -1.61 -12.87
N GLY A 86 6.20 -0.98 -13.77
CA GLY A 86 5.76 0.18 -14.52
C GLY A 86 6.27 1.51 -13.93
N PRO A 87 5.87 2.62 -14.53
CA PRO A 87 6.30 3.94 -14.08
C PRO A 87 5.71 4.28 -12.71
N GLN A 88 6.41 5.10 -11.93
CA GLN A 88 5.96 5.57 -10.62
C GLN A 88 4.78 6.55 -10.69
N ASP A 89 4.30 6.85 -11.88
CA ASP A 89 3.24 7.81 -12.19
C ASP A 89 1.94 7.55 -11.43
N VAL A 90 1.63 6.28 -11.14
CA VAL A 90 0.38 5.89 -10.48
C VAL A 90 0.39 6.30 -9.02
N SER A 91 1.46 6.00 -8.29
CA SER A 91 1.60 6.40 -6.90
C SER A 91 1.88 7.89 -6.76
N GLU A 92 2.56 8.49 -7.72
CA GLU A 92 2.74 9.94 -7.77
C GLU A 92 1.40 10.65 -8.03
N GLY A 93 0.55 10.14 -8.92
CA GLY A 93 -0.81 10.64 -9.13
C GLY A 93 -1.68 10.52 -7.88
N LEU A 94 -1.60 9.41 -7.16
CA LEU A 94 -2.25 9.25 -5.85
C LEU A 94 -1.71 10.28 -4.85
N ALA A 95 -0.39 10.44 -4.76
CA ALA A 95 0.24 11.38 -3.84
C ALA A 95 -0.19 12.83 -4.13
N LYS A 96 -0.20 13.24 -5.40
CA LYS A 96 -0.66 14.58 -5.81
C LYS A 96 -2.14 14.79 -5.49
N ALA A 97 -3.00 13.81 -5.78
CA ALA A 97 -4.43 13.91 -5.48
C ALA A 97 -4.71 14.08 -3.98
N LEU A 98 -3.91 13.43 -3.13
CA LEU A 98 -4.06 13.51 -1.69
C LEU A 98 -3.44 14.80 -1.11
N VAL A 99 -2.30 15.25 -1.62
CA VAL A 99 -1.68 16.49 -1.14
C VAL A 99 -2.54 17.72 -1.43
N ASP A 100 -3.25 17.72 -2.56
CA ASP A 100 -4.22 18.77 -2.89
C ASP A 100 -5.44 18.80 -1.96
N ARG A 101 -5.72 17.67 -1.31
CA ARG A 101 -6.77 17.55 -0.28
C ARG A 101 -6.26 17.84 1.14
N GLY A 102 -5.00 18.26 1.26
CA GLY A 102 -4.40 18.63 2.54
C GLY A 102 -3.75 17.48 3.32
N TYR A 103 -3.48 16.35 2.68
CA TYR A 103 -2.73 15.24 3.28
C TYR A 103 -1.24 15.35 2.97
N ALA A 104 -0.39 15.14 3.95
CA ALA A 104 1.00 14.81 3.64
C ALA A 104 1.05 13.36 3.12
N VAL A 105 1.88 13.09 2.13
CA VAL A 105 2.00 11.76 1.56
C VAL A 105 3.45 11.30 1.61
N ALA A 106 3.68 10.17 2.26
CA ALA A 106 4.99 9.52 2.34
C ALA A 106 4.95 8.22 1.53
N ARG A 107 5.95 8.00 0.68
CA ARG A 107 6.11 6.77 -0.09
C ARG A 107 7.58 6.36 -0.14
N LEU A 108 7.83 5.06 -0.27
CA LEU A 108 9.15 4.52 -0.54
C LEU A 108 9.20 3.96 -1.95
N ASP A 109 10.37 4.06 -2.57
CA ASP A 109 10.61 3.37 -3.83
C ASP A 109 10.47 1.86 -3.61
N ARG A 110 9.78 1.20 -4.53
CA ARG A 110 9.51 -0.23 -4.41
C ARG A 110 10.81 -1.05 -4.34
N ARG A 111 10.75 -2.15 -3.61
CA ARG A 111 11.77 -3.20 -3.72
C ARG A 111 11.55 -3.97 -5.04
N ALA A 112 12.63 -4.24 -5.74
CA ALA A 112 12.55 -5.05 -6.96
C ALA A 112 12.04 -6.47 -6.64
N LEU A 113 11.07 -6.94 -7.40
CA LEU A 113 10.57 -8.30 -7.35
C LEU A 113 10.68 -8.92 -8.75
N ASP A 114 11.80 -9.60 -8.98
CA ASP A 114 12.10 -10.22 -10.27
C ASP A 114 11.41 -11.59 -10.42
N LEU A 115 10.14 -11.56 -10.76
CA LEU A 115 9.39 -12.79 -11.06
C LEU A 115 9.73 -13.39 -12.44
N ASP A 116 10.43 -12.66 -13.28
CA ASP A 116 10.78 -13.14 -14.61
C ASP A 116 11.98 -14.09 -14.62
N HIS A 117 12.93 -13.92 -13.69
CA HIS A 117 14.20 -14.65 -13.72
C HIS A 117 14.43 -15.55 -12.51
N GLN A 118 13.59 -15.48 -11.48
CA GLN A 118 13.72 -16.34 -10.30
C GLN A 118 12.49 -17.24 -10.12
N SER A 119 12.70 -18.35 -9.43
CA SER A 119 11.68 -19.33 -9.02
C SER A 119 11.67 -19.56 -7.51
N ASP A 120 12.40 -18.75 -6.75
CA ASP A 120 12.43 -18.88 -5.29
C ASP A 120 11.22 -18.18 -4.65
N PRO A 121 10.27 -18.92 -4.05
CA PRO A 121 9.14 -18.33 -3.36
C PRO A 121 9.52 -17.61 -2.07
N ASP A 122 10.69 -17.90 -1.48
CA ASP A 122 11.21 -17.13 -0.34
C ASP A 122 11.56 -15.70 -0.72
N ALA A 123 12.05 -15.46 -1.93
CA ALA A 123 12.32 -14.10 -2.41
C ALA A 123 11.04 -13.27 -2.54
N VAL A 124 9.93 -13.89 -2.94
CA VAL A 124 8.61 -13.23 -2.97
C VAL A 124 8.18 -12.84 -1.55
N ARG A 125 8.27 -13.77 -0.60
CA ARG A 125 7.97 -13.53 0.81
C ARG A 125 8.84 -12.41 1.37
N ALA A 126 10.15 -12.49 1.14
CA ALA A 126 11.11 -11.48 1.62
C ALA A 126 10.79 -10.09 1.09
N THR A 127 10.55 -9.95 -0.21
CA THR A 127 10.23 -8.64 -0.82
C THR A 127 8.94 -8.03 -0.25
N LEU A 128 7.88 -8.83 -0.09
CA LEU A 128 6.63 -8.34 0.51
C LEU A 128 6.83 -7.95 1.97
N ARG A 129 7.50 -8.79 2.75
CA ARG A 129 7.79 -8.56 4.16
C ARG A 129 8.65 -7.32 4.37
N GLU A 130 9.75 -7.23 3.65
CA GLU A 130 10.70 -6.12 3.79
C GLU A 130 10.10 -4.79 3.36
N GLY A 131 9.25 -4.76 2.33
CA GLY A 131 8.54 -3.55 1.94
C GLY A 131 7.63 -3.02 3.05
N VAL A 132 6.99 -3.91 3.81
CA VAL A 132 6.19 -3.51 4.98
C VAL A 132 7.09 -3.04 6.13
N ILE A 133 8.20 -3.71 6.38
CA ILE A 133 9.18 -3.30 7.40
C ILE A 133 9.77 -1.93 7.08
N ASP A 134 10.16 -1.69 5.84
CA ASP A 134 10.66 -0.38 5.40
C ASP A 134 9.63 0.73 5.65
N ALA A 135 8.35 0.47 5.36
CA ALA A 135 7.28 1.41 5.63
C ALA A 135 7.10 1.67 7.15
N ARG A 136 7.23 0.64 7.98
CA ARG A 136 7.21 0.79 9.45
C ARG A 136 8.39 1.62 9.96
N ARG A 137 9.58 1.41 9.39
CA ARG A 137 10.77 2.22 9.69
C ARG A 137 10.59 3.67 9.23
N MET A 138 10.00 3.88 8.06
CA MET A 138 9.64 5.24 7.63
C MET A 138 8.63 5.89 8.58
N LEU A 139 7.68 5.12 9.12
CA LEU A 139 6.73 5.61 10.13
C LEU A 139 7.44 6.03 11.43
N ASP A 140 8.52 5.35 11.86
CA ASP A 140 9.29 5.76 13.04
C ASP A 140 9.82 7.19 12.91
N TRP A 141 10.27 7.55 11.70
CA TRP A 141 10.69 8.91 11.40
C TRP A 141 9.49 9.85 11.19
N LEU A 142 8.48 9.42 10.42
CA LEU A 142 7.35 10.25 10.02
C LEU A 142 6.58 10.82 11.22
N VAL A 143 6.41 10.02 12.27
CA VAL A 143 5.71 10.46 13.50
C VAL A 143 6.48 11.52 14.29
N THR A 144 7.77 11.71 14.03
CA THR A 144 8.60 12.76 14.65
C THR A 144 8.66 14.04 13.81
N HIS A 145 8.15 14.01 12.58
CA HIS A 145 8.25 15.13 11.66
C HIS A 145 7.27 16.26 12.06
N PRO A 146 7.73 17.52 12.23
CA PRO A 146 6.93 18.61 12.82
C PRO A 146 5.69 19.01 12.00
N LYS A 147 5.63 18.62 10.73
CA LYS A 147 4.49 18.88 9.86
C LYS A 147 3.44 17.79 9.84
N ILE A 148 3.66 16.67 10.55
CA ILE A 148 2.78 15.49 10.53
C ILE A 148 2.05 15.36 11.86
N ASP A 149 0.75 15.10 11.79
CA ASP A 149 -0.03 14.68 12.95
C ASP A 149 0.12 13.16 13.15
N PRO A 150 0.88 12.71 14.17
CA PRO A 150 1.15 11.29 14.36
C PRO A 150 -0.09 10.48 14.75
N THR A 151 -1.20 11.14 15.10
CA THR A 151 -2.46 10.48 15.46
C THR A 151 -3.39 10.27 14.28
N ARG A 152 -3.06 10.83 13.10
CA ARG A 152 -3.89 10.82 11.90
C ARG A 152 -3.11 10.31 10.69
N ILE A 153 -2.72 9.04 10.72
CA ILE A 153 -1.98 8.39 9.63
C ILE A 153 -2.81 7.23 9.08
N ALA A 154 -2.89 7.13 7.75
CA ALA A 154 -3.56 6.05 7.02
C ALA A 154 -2.61 5.42 6.00
N ALA A 155 -3.03 4.29 5.42
CA ALA A 155 -2.30 3.62 4.34
C ALA A 155 -3.12 3.55 3.05
N ALA A 156 -2.45 3.62 1.91
CA ALA A 156 -3.06 3.45 0.60
C ALA A 156 -2.15 2.66 -0.35
N GLY A 157 -2.75 1.97 -1.29
CA GLY A 157 -1.99 1.28 -2.34
C GLY A 157 -2.86 0.78 -3.46
N LEU A 158 -2.21 0.49 -4.58
CA LEU A 158 -2.81 -0.08 -5.77
C LEU A 158 -2.12 -1.39 -6.12
N SER A 159 -2.86 -2.45 -6.52
CA SER A 159 -2.31 -3.74 -6.93
C SER A 159 -1.39 -4.34 -5.84
N LEU A 160 -0.14 -4.68 -6.13
CA LEU A 160 0.83 -5.15 -5.14
C LEU A 160 0.95 -4.19 -3.96
N GLY A 161 0.97 -2.88 -4.22
CA GLY A 161 1.01 -1.86 -3.17
C GLY A 161 -0.20 -1.90 -2.25
N SER A 162 -1.38 -2.32 -2.74
CA SER A 162 -2.56 -2.48 -1.89
C SER A 162 -2.43 -3.66 -0.91
N ILE A 163 -1.77 -4.73 -1.33
CA ILE A 163 -1.43 -5.90 -0.50
C ILE A 163 -0.50 -5.45 0.64
N GLN A 164 0.59 -4.76 0.31
CA GLN A 164 1.54 -4.25 1.31
C GLN A 164 0.92 -3.21 2.24
N ALA A 165 0.08 -2.30 1.72
CA ALA A 165 -0.63 -1.29 2.52
C ALA A 165 -1.60 -1.94 3.52
N LEU A 166 -2.28 -3.01 3.12
CA LEU A 166 -3.18 -3.75 4.00
C LEU A 166 -2.41 -4.52 5.06
N LEU A 167 -1.28 -5.13 4.71
CA LEU A 167 -0.36 -5.76 5.66
C LEU A 167 0.18 -4.73 6.67
N LEU A 168 0.61 -3.55 6.22
CA LEU A 168 1.00 -2.46 7.12
C LEU A 168 -0.12 -2.09 8.09
N THR A 169 -1.34 -1.96 7.59
CA THR A 169 -2.50 -1.65 8.44
C THR A 169 -2.79 -2.74 9.47
N SER A 170 -2.49 -4.00 9.14
CA SER A 170 -2.72 -5.12 10.06
C SER A 170 -1.65 -5.25 11.16
N CYS A 171 -0.46 -4.71 10.94
CA CYS A 171 0.68 -4.90 11.86
C CYS A 171 1.16 -3.62 12.55
N ASP A 172 0.71 -2.43 12.13
CA ASP A 172 1.16 -1.17 12.73
C ASP A 172 0.01 -0.35 13.33
N PRO A 173 -0.06 -0.22 14.67
CA PRO A 173 -1.16 0.47 15.35
C PRO A 173 -1.22 1.99 15.08
N ARG A 174 -0.16 2.57 14.50
CA ARG A 174 -0.15 3.99 14.09
C ARG A 174 -1.04 4.24 12.89
N ILE A 175 -1.32 3.19 12.08
CA ILE A 175 -2.20 3.27 10.92
C ILE A 175 -3.66 3.15 11.36
N ARG A 176 -4.44 4.19 11.08
CA ARG A 176 -5.85 4.30 11.47
C ARG A 176 -6.79 3.48 10.58
N GLY A 177 -6.36 3.11 9.40
CA GLY A 177 -7.11 2.39 8.38
C GLY A 177 -6.58 2.69 6.99
N GLY A 178 -7.33 2.37 5.93
CA GLY A 178 -6.82 2.59 4.60
C GLY A 178 -7.80 2.40 3.45
N PHE A 179 -7.30 2.73 2.25
CA PHE A 179 -7.98 2.52 0.98
C PHE A 179 -7.12 1.65 0.05
N TYR A 180 -7.66 0.52 -0.37
CA TYR A 180 -6.91 -0.49 -1.11
C TYR A 180 -7.56 -0.75 -2.46
N ALA A 181 -6.87 -0.34 -3.53
CA ALA A 181 -7.36 -0.50 -4.90
C ALA A 181 -6.72 -1.70 -5.60
N LEU A 182 -7.50 -2.42 -6.42
CA LEU A 182 -7.10 -3.64 -7.12
C LEU A 182 -6.43 -4.65 -6.17
N THR A 183 -7.08 -4.92 -5.04
CA THR A 183 -6.57 -5.76 -3.94
C THR A 183 -7.15 -7.16 -3.97
N GLY A 184 -6.46 -8.10 -3.32
CA GLY A 184 -6.91 -9.47 -3.12
C GLY A 184 -6.12 -10.19 -2.04
N GLY A 185 -6.56 -11.37 -1.66
CA GLY A 185 -5.88 -12.27 -0.74
C GLY A 185 -5.83 -13.69 -1.30
N ASN A 186 -5.41 -14.67 -0.50
CA ASN A 186 -5.15 -16.04 -0.94
C ASN A 186 -4.07 -16.06 -2.03
N LEU A 187 -2.88 -15.56 -1.67
CA LEU A 187 -1.77 -15.44 -2.61
C LEU A 187 -1.46 -16.71 -3.39
N PRO A 188 -1.52 -17.95 -2.83
CA PRO A 188 -1.32 -19.16 -3.60
C PRO A 188 -2.27 -19.28 -4.79
N GLU A 189 -3.55 -19.02 -4.59
CA GLU A 189 -4.56 -19.07 -5.65
C GLU A 189 -4.42 -17.91 -6.62
N MET A 190 -4.05 -16.75 -6.14
CA MET A 190 -3.79 -15.58 -6.97
C MET A 190 -2.60 -15.83 -7.91
N PHE A 191 -1.49 -16.40 -7.42
CA PHE A 191 -0.34 -16.78 -8.24
C PHE A 191 -0.69 -17.85 -9.27
N TRP A 192 -1.58 -18.79 -8.91
CA TRP A 192 -2.06 -19.81 -9.86
C TRP A 192 -2.88 -19.20 -10.97
N ALA A 193 -3.87 -18.38 -10.65
CA ALA A 193 -4.89 -17.92 -11.58
C ALA A 193 -4.50 -16.65 -12.36
N SER A 194 -3.50 -15.89 -11.88
CA SER A 194 -3.06 -14.65 -12.51
C SER A 194 -2.61 -14.87 -13.96
N THR A 195 -3.07 -13.99 -14.85
CA THR A 195 -2.64 -13.94 -16.26
C THR A 195 -1.43 -13.03 -16.47
N GLU A 196 -0.93 -12.36 -15.42
CA GLU A 196 0.25 -11.50 -15.49
C GLU A 196 1.48 -12.28 -15.94
N LYS A 197 2.18 -11.76 -16.93
CA LYS A 197 3.25 -12.50 -17.61
C LYS A 197 4.41 -12.88 -16.67
N PRO A 198 4.96 -12.00 -15.82
CA PRO A 198 5.97 -12.37 -14.83
C PRO A 198 5.48 -13.44 -13.84
N VAL A 199 4.23 -13.31 -13.36
CA VAL A 199 3.64 -14.26 -12.42
C VAL A 199 3.49 -15.65 -13.05
N ARG A 200 3.03 -15.71 -14.29
CA ARG A 200 2.92 -16.98 -15.03
C ARG A 200 4.27 -17.64 -15.23
N ARG A 201 5.30 -16.86 -15.62
CA ARG A 201 6.66 -17.38 -15.80
C ARG A 201 7.23 -17.93 -14.48
N PHE A 202 7.04 -17.20 -13.39
CA PHE A 202 7.41 -17.67 -12.06
C PHE A 202 6.72 -18.99 -11.73
N ARG A 203 5.40 -19.07 -11.86
CA ARG A 203 4.62 -20.29 -11.62
C ARG A 203 5.14 -21.44 -12.46
N ASP A 204 5.25 -21.25 -13.78
CA ASP A 204 5.58 -22.33 -14.71
C ASP A 204 7.01 -22.86 -14.47
N ARG A 205 7.97 -21.99 -14.12
CA ARG A 205 9.32 -22.42 -13.70
C ARG A 205 9.29 -23.21 -12.41
N LEU A 206 8.65 -22.67 -11.37
CA LEU A 206 8.58 -23.35 -10.08
C LEU A 206 7.92 -24.71 -10.18
N MET A 207 6.87 -24.83 -10.98
CA MET A 207 6.23 -26.13 -11.27
C MET A 207 7.21 -27.11 -11.92
N ALA A 208 7.95 -26.65 -12.92
CA ALA A 208 8.94 -27.49 -13.62
C ALA A 208 10.06 -27.94 -12.69
N GLU A 209 10.62 -27.04 -11.87
CA GLU A 209 11.71 -27.34 -10.93
C GLU A 209 11.29 -28.28 -9.82
N ARG A 210 10.04 -28.17 -9.34
CA ARG A 210 9.51 -29.00 -8.23
C ARG A 210 8.80 -30.27 -8.72
N GLY A 211 8.64 -30.45 -10.04
CA GLY A 211 7.90 -31.57 -10.61
C GLY A 211 6.39 -31.50 -10.32
N TRP A 212 5.85 -30.31 -10.05
CA TRP A 212 4.43 -30.12 -9.81
C TRP A 212 3.67 -30.07 -11.14
N THR A 213 2.52 -30.73 -11.18
CA THR A 213 1.71 -30.84 -12.39
C THR A 213 0.26 -30.36 -12.21
N THR A 214 -0.16 -30.12 -10.97
CA THR A 214 -1.54 -29.73 -10.65
C THR A 214 -1.59 -28.43 -9.87
N ARG A 215 -2.76 -27.78 -9.88
CA ARG A 215 -3.07 -26.59 -9.09
C ARG A 215 -2.87 -26.85 -7.59
N GLU A 216 -3.35 -27.99 -7.12
CA GLU A 216 -3.29 -28.37 -5.71
C GLU A 216 -1.85 -28.52 -5.23
N GLN A 217 -0.99 -29.13 -6.05
CA GLN A 217 0.44 -29.25 -5.76
C GLN A 217 1.11 -27.88 -5.69
N PHE A 218 0.85 -27.02 -6.66
CA PHE A 218 1.39 -25.67 -6.70
C PHE A 218 0.93 -24.85 -5.49
N THR A 219 -0.38 -24.74 -5.27
CA THR A 219 -0.93 -23.90 -4.20
C THR A 219 -0.57 -24.40 -2.81
N ALA A 220 -0.53 -25.72 -2.60
CA ALA A 220 -0.03 -26.30 -1.35
C ALA A 220 1.48 -26.05 -1.16
N GLY A 221 2.25 -26.16 -2.24
CA GLY A 221 3.70 -26.03 -2.21
C GLY A 221 4.18 -24.60 -1.94
N ILE A 222 3.47 -23.56 -2.42
CA ILE A 222 3.87 -22.15 -2.17
C ILE A 222 3.23 -21.56 -0.90
N ARG A 223 2.19 -22.19 -0.35
CA ARG A 223 1.48 -21.69 0.84
C ARG A 223 2.42 -21.38 2.03
N PRO A 224 3.38 -22.22 2.40
CA PRO A 224 4.29 -21.95 3.51
C PRO A 224 5.12 -20.65 3.34
N TYR A 225 5.34 -20.26 2.09
CA TYR A 225 6.09 -19.06 1.76
C TYR A 225 5.23 -17.79 1.68
N THR A 226 3.94 -17.94 1.43
CA THR A 226 3.04 -16.78 1.20
C THR A 226 2.12 -16.49 2.36
N GLU A 227 1.79 -17.45 3.21
CA GLU A 227 0.79 -17.33 4.29
C GLU A 227 1.11 -16.16 5.24
N SER A 228 2.38 -15.99 5.62
CA SER A 228 2.79 -14.94 6.55
C SER A 228 2.79 -13.52 5.94
N VAL A 229 2.65 -13.41 4.62
CA VAL A 229 2.57 -12.15 3.87
C VAL A 229 1.27 -12.04 3.05
N ASP A 230 0.31 -12.91 3.32
CA ASP A 230 -1.01 -12.88 2.69
C ASP A 230 -1.96 -11.99 3.52
N PRO A 231 -2.56 -10.94 2.93
CA PRO A 231 -3.55 -10.12 3.61
C PRO A 231 -4.71 -10.92 4.21
N LEU A 232 -5.08 -12.03 3.58
CA LEU A 232 -6.17 -12.89 4.05
C LEU A 232 -5.90 -13.47 5.44
N THR A 233 -4.63 -13.73 5.76
CA THR A 233 -4.20 -14.24 7.09
C THR A 233 -4.59 -13.28 8.22
N TYR A 234 -4.53 -11.98 7.98
CA TYR A 234 -4.76 -10.95 8.99
C TYR A 234 -6.11 -10.25 8.89
N ALA A 235 -6.86 -10.51 7.82
CA ALA A 235 -8.09 -9.79 7.50
C ALA A 235 -9.11 -9.74 8.65
N ALA A 236 -9.32 -10.86 9.35
CA ALA A 236 -10.29 -10.96 10.44
C ALA A 236 -9.92 -10.13 11.69
N SER A 237 -8.68 -9.64 11.81
CA SER A 237 -8.25 -8.77 12.91
C SER A 237 -8.54 -7.30 12.68
N LEU A 238 -8.87 -6.91 11.45
CA LEU A 238 -9.11 -5.53 11.05
C LEU A 238 -10.56 -5.09 11.25
N ASP A 239 -10.75 -3.81 11.53
CA ASP A 239 -12.10 -3.22 11.64
C ASP A 239 -12.60 -2.82 10.23
N PRO A 240 -13.69 -3.42 9.71
CA PRO A 240 -14.19 -3.09 8.39
C PRO A 240 -14.62 -1.62 8.23
N ARG A 241 -14.89 -0.91 9.32
CA ARG A 241 -15.34 0.49 9.29
C ARG A 241 -14.22 1.47 8.91
N VAL A 242 -12.96 1.08 9.08
CA VAL A 242 -11.78 1.91 8.77
C VAL A 242 -11.13 1.53 7.44
N ILE A 243 -11.79 0.65 6.67
CA ILE A 243 -11.28 0.08 5.40
C ILE A 243 -12.28 0.38 4.28
N GLU A 244 -11.78 0.78 3.13
CA GLU A 244 -12.52 0.74 1.87
C GLU A 244 -11.67 0.07 0.79
N ILE A 245 -12.32 -0.70 -0.09
CA ILE A 245 -11.65 -1.36 -1.21
C ILE A 245 -12.29 -1.00 -2.55
N ALA A 246 -11.46 -0.92 -3.59
CA ALA A 246 -11.89 -0.79 -4.98
C ALA A 246 -11.26 -1.90 -5.81
N THR A 247 -12.04 -2.62 -6.62
CA THR A 247 -11.54 -3.73 -7.43
C THR A 247 -12.11 -3.70 -8.82
N ALA A 248 -11.41 -4.29 -9.78
CA ALA A 248 -11.89 -4.44 -11.15
C ALA A 248 -12.70 -5.73 -11.29
N ARG A 249 -13.89 -5.63 -11.89
CA ARG A 249 -14.80 -6.78 -12.05
C ARG A 249 -14.24 -7.86 -12.96
N PHE A 250 -13.43 -7.46 -13.96
CA PHE A 250 -12.84 -8.35 -14.95
C PHE A 250 -11.32 -8.42 -14.79
N ASP A 251 -10.86 -8.35 -13.55
CA ASP A 251 -9.44 -8.44 -13.21
C ASP A 251 -8.92 -9.85 -13.47
N ALA A 252 -7.90 -9.95 -14.33
CA ALA A 252 -7.25 -11.21 -14.65
C ALA A 252 -5.84 -11.32 -14.04
N VAL A 253 -5.37 -10.25 -13.38
CA VAL A 253 -4.11 -10.19 -12.63
C VAL A 253 -4.36 -10.56 -11.17
N ILE A 254 -5.32 -9.90 -10.54
CA ILE A 254 -5.84 -10.24 -9.21
C ILE A 254 -7.30 -10.69 -9.41
N PRO A 255 -7.56 -11.99 -9.53
CA PRO A 255 -8.88 -12.50 -9.86
C PRO A 255 -9.96 -12.04 -8.90
N SER A 256 -11.16 -11.80 -9.42
CA SER A 256 -12.29 -11.31 -8.63
C SER A 256 -12.65 -12.19 -7.43
N ASP A 257 -12.41 -13.49 -7.52
CA ASP A 257 -12.65 -14.44 -6.41
C ASP A 257 -11.67 -14.20 -5.25
N ASN A 258 -10.41 -13.85 -5.54
CA ASN A 258 -9.42 -13.48 -4.54
C ASN A 258 -9.80 -12.19 -3.82
N ALA A 259 -10.32 -11.21 -4.59
CA ALA A 259 -10.84 -9.97 -4.03
C ALA A 259 -12.08 -10.20 -3.15
N GLN A 260 -12.98 -11.10 -3.58
CA GLN A 260 -14.17 -11.43 -2.82
C GLN A 260 -13.85 -12.16 -1.52
N GLN A 261 -12.96 -13.15 -1.55
CA GLN A 261 -12.51 -13.85 -0.35
C GLN A 261 -11.91 -12.87 0.67
N LEU A 262 -11.07 -11.95 0.22
CA LEU A 262 -10.49 -10.92 1.09
C LEU A 262 -11.58 -10.00 1.66
N TRP A 263 -12.53 -9.53 0.85
CA TRP A 263 -13.62 -8.69 1.30
C TRP A 263 -14.49 -9.35 2.37
N GLU A 264 -14.81 -10.63 2.20
CA GLU A 264 -15.57 -11.41 3.19
C GLU A 264 -14.79 -11.55 4.50
N ALA A 265 -13.49 -11.89 4.41
CA ALA A 265 -12.63 -12.03 5.57
C ALA A 265 -12.39 -10.72 6.32
N LEU A 266 -12.36 -9.58 5.62
CA LEU A 266 -12.30 -8.23 6.19
C LEU A 266 -13.60 -7.81 6.92
N GLY A 267 -14.65 -8.65 6.92
CA GLY A 267 -15.94 -8.31 7.53
C GLY A 267 -16.82 -7.41 6.67
N ARG A 268 -16.62 -7.46 5.37
CA ARG A 268 -17.42 -6.77 4.35
C ARG A 268 -17.38 -5.24 4.44
N PRO A 269 -16.17 -4.63 4.33
CA PRO A 269 -16.04 -3.17 4.27
C PRO A 269 -16.74 -2.59 3.04
N ARG A 270 -16.76 -1.26 2.92
CA ARG A 270 -17.27 -0.62 1.70
C ARG A 270 -16.44 -1.06 0.49
N TRP A 271 -17.13 -1.49 -0.57
CA TRP A 271 -16.52 -2.07 -1.76
C TRP A 271 -17.01 -1.41 -3.04
N TYR A 272 -16.09 -0.93 -3.86
CA TYR A 272 -16.36 -0.39 -5.18
C TYR A 272 -15.92 -1.40 -6.25
N LYS A 273 -16.88 -1.95 -6.99
CA LYS A 273 -16.63 -2.88 -8.11
C LYS A 273 -16.65 -2.12 -9.43
N LEU A 274 -15.47 -1.86 -9.99
CA LEU A 274 -15.30 -1.11 -11.24
C LEU A 274 -15.56 -2.03 -12.45
N PRO A 275 -16.29 -1.57 -13.47
CA PRO A 275 -16.60 -2.37 -14.66
C PRO A 275 -15.41 -2.39 -15.66
N CYS A 276 -14.23 -2.78 -15.21
CA CYS A 276 -12.99 -2.79 -15.97
C CYS A 276 -12.14 -4.02 -15.62
N GLY A 277 -11.03 -4.22 -16.31
CA GLY A 277 -9.93 -5.13 -15.96
C GLY A 277 -8.80 -4.38 -15.24
N HIS A 278 -7.74 -5.11 -14.88
CA HIS A 278 -6.61 -4.57 -14.12
C HIS A 278 -5.99 -3.33 -14.75
N TYR A 279 -5.64 -3.41 -16.03
CA TYR A 279 -5.00 -2.31 -16.77
C TYR A 279 -5.99 -1.30 -17.34
N SER A 280 -7.24 -1.69 -17.58
CA SER A 280 -8.28 -0.77 -18.04
C SER A 280 -8.95 0.04 -16.91
N VAL A 281 -8.33 0.12 -15.75
CA VAL A 281 -8.77 0.95 -14.61
C VAL A 281 -8.50 2.44 -14.83
N PHE A 282 -7.62 2.82 -15.75
CA PHE A 282 -7.20 4.21 -15.98
C PHE A 282 -8.36 5.22 -16.13
N PRO A 283 -9.44 4.96 -16.87
CA PRO A 283 -10.58 5.88 -16.95
C PRO A 283 -11.26 6.13 -15.61
N PHE A 284 -11.12 5.20 -14.66
CA PHE A 284 -11.69 5.28 -13.31
C PHE A 284 -10.69 5.80 -12.27
N PHE A 285 -9.44 6.10 -12.68
CA PHE A 285 -8.36 6.45 -11.75
C PHE A 285 -8.75 7.64 -10.88
N TRP A 286 -9.14 8.77 -11.48
CA TRP A 286 -9.49 9.98 -10.74
C TRP A 286 -10.73 9.81 -9.87
N TRP A 287 -11.70 9.05 -10.35
CA TRP A 287 -12.86 8.71 -9.53
C TRP A 287 -12.45 7.88 -8.32
N THR A 288 -11.57 6.89 -8.49
CA THR A 288 -11.06 6.05 -7.40
C THR A 288 -10.26 6.89 -6.39
N MET A 289 -9.42 7.81 -6.88
CA MET A 289 -8.66 8.72 -6.01
C MET A 289 -9.58 9.66 -5.22
N SER A 290 -10.66 10.15 -5.84
CA SER A 290 -11.67 10.93 -5.13
C SER A 290 -12.36 10.12 -4.01
N ARG A 291 -12.66 8.83 -4.26
CA ARG A 291 -13.22 7.95 -3.20
C ARG A 291 -12.23 7.70 -2.07
N ALA A 292 -10.96 7.50 -2.40
CA ALA A 292 -9.89 7.38 -1.40
C ALA A 292 -9.80 8.65 -0.55
N ALA A 293 -9.77 9.82 -1.17
CA ALA A 293 -9.73 11.09 -0.46
C ALA A 293 -10.98 11.29 0.44
N ASP A 294 -12.18 11.02 -0.07
CA ASP A 294 -13.41 11.09 0.72
C ASP A 294 -13.41 10.10 1.91
N HIS A 295 -12.78 8.92 1.75
CA HIS A 295 -12.59 7.98 2.84
C HIS A 295 -11.65 8.55 3.90
N PHE A 296 -10.51 9.11 3.50
CA PHE A 296 -9.55 9.70 4.43
C PHE A 296 -10.10 10.94 5.12
N ASP A 297 -10.91 11.77 4.45
CA ASP A 297 -11.60 12.91 5.08
C ASP A 297 -12.47 12.46 6.26
N ARG A 298 -13.14 11.31 6.14
CA ARG A 298 -13.94 10.72 7.24
C ARG A 298 -13.07 10.04 8.30
N LEU A 299 -12.07 9.25 7.86
CA LEU A 299 -11.23 8.42 8.73
C LEU A 299 -10.31 9.26 9.60
N LEU A 300 -9.72 10.31 9.03
CA LEU A 300 -8.69 11.14 9.65
C LEU A 300 -9.24 12.51 10.10
N ALA A 301 -10.56 12.69 10.15
CA ALA A 301 -11.16 13.89 10.72
C ALA A 301 -10.64 14.12 12.15
N PRO A 302 -10.34 15.37 12.55
CA PRO A 302 -10.02 15.68 13.94
C PRO A 302 -11.12 15.15 14.84
N LYS A 303 -10.76 14.45 15.91
CA LYS A 303 -11.75 14.08 16.93
C LYS A 303 -12.27 15.37 17.56
N ALA A 304 -13.60 15.55 17.57
CA ALA A 304 -14.20 16.62 18.33
C ALA A 304 -13.71 16.51 19.79
N GLU A 305 -13.12 17.59 20.31
CA GLU A 305 -12.85 17.64 21.75
C GLU A 305 -14.17 17.43 22.48
N PRO A 306 -14.21 16.57 23.52
CA PRO A 306 -15.40 16.47 24.34
C PRO A 306 -15.71 17.88 24.88
N ALA A 307 -16.92 18.37 24.60
CA ALA A 307 -17.35 19.66 25.13
C ALA A 307 -17.01 19.70 26.60
N ALA A 308 -16.24 20.71 27.02
CA ALA A 308 -15.90 20.90 28.41
C ALA A 308 -17.22 20.92 29.18
N VAL A 309 -17.48 19.89 29.99
CA VAL A 309 -18.59 19.86 30.89
C VAL A 309 -18.29 20.93 31.91
N GLY A 310 -18.89 22.12 31.74
CA GLY A 310 -18.79 23.21 32.68
C GLY A 310 -19.27 22.72 34.05
N LEU A 311 -18.39 22.80 35.02
CA LEU A 311 -18.68 22.62 36.46
C LEU A 311 -19.46 23.83 36.98
#